data_2443bb1d546627afd3b4235d427ee8cc
#
_entry.id   2443bb1d546627afd3b4235d427ee8cc
#
_cell.length_a   1.000
_cell.length_b   1.000
_cell.length_c   1.000
_cell.angle_alpha   90.00
_cell.angle_beta   90.00
_cell.angle_gamma   90.00
#
_symmetry.space_group_name_H-M   'P 1'
#
loop_
_entity.id
_entity.type
_entity.pdbx_description
1 polymer ?
#
loop_
_entity_poly.entity_id
_entity_poly.type
_entity_poly.pdbx_seq_one_letter_code
_entity_poly.pdbx_strand_id
1 'polypeptide(L)'
;MKILVTGAAGFIGFHASKRLLDSRYDVIGLDNLNNYYDINLKNDRLKILQEYDGFTFHKIDLKDQGEVESLFKKESPQRVIHLAAQAGVRYSIENPHAYIQSNIVGTFNILEECRRNQVEHLVYASSSSVYGLNTKYPFSVHDKSSHPVSLYGATKISNELMAHSYSHLYKLPTTGLRFFTVYAPWGRPEIAYFLFTKSILASESIDLYNQGNMIRDFTYIEDIVEGVCRIIKKIPDPNPNWSGSDPDPASSTAPYRLYNIGSNRPTPLMDYVKEIEKNLGVKAKLNLMPMQGGDVKKSHADVDNLVKDFEYSPKWNIQNGIKSFIQWYIDYYKVRLTK
;
A
#
# COMPACT_ATOMS: atom_id res chain seq x y z
N MET A 1 21.51 -9.64 -4.03
CA MET A 1 20.18 -10.28 -3.88
C MET A 1 19.21 -9.59 -4.79
N LYS A 2 18.56 -10.35 -5.69
CA LYS A 2 17.55 -9.82 -6.62
C LYS A 2 16.15 -9.82 -6.00
N ILE A 3 15.50 -8.67 -5.99
CA ILE A 3 14.15 -8.50 -5.46
C ILE A 3 13.22 -8.00 -6.55
N LEU A 4 12.15 -8.75 -6.84
CA LEU A 4 11.08 -8.28 -7.72
C LEU A 4 10.13 -7.37 -6.93
N VAL A 5 9.92 -6.16 -7.42
CA VAL A 5 8.91 -5.22 -6.92
C VAL A 5 7.84 -5.03 -7.98
N THR A 6 6.65 -5.57 -7.77
CA THR A 6 5.52 -5.30 -8.66
C THR A 6 4.84 -3.99 -8.26
N GLY A 7 4.34 -3.24 -9.23
CA GLY A 7 3.84 -1.88 -9.00
C GLY A 7 4.98 -0.88 -8.78
N ALA A 8 6.15 -1.11 -9.37
CA ALA A 8 7.36 -0.31 -9.17
C ALA A 8 7.20 1.16 -9.61
N ALA A 9 6.36 1.45 -10.60
CA ALA A 9 5.99 2.82 -10.99
C ALA A 9 4.86 3.41 -10.13
N GLY A 10 4.27 2.63 -9.24
CA GLY A 10 3.27 3.05 -8.28
C GLY A 10 3.89 3.83 -7.11
N PHE A 11 3.05 4.40 -6.25
CA PHE A 11 3.49 5.24 -5.13
C PHE A 11 4.42 4.49 -4.16
N ILE A 12 3.91 3.43 -3.52
CA ILE A 12 4.70 2.68 -2.52
C ILE A 12 5.83 1.91 -3.21
N GLY A 13 5.56 1.33 -4.39
CA GLY A 13 6.54 0.57 -5.16
C GLY A 13 7.76 1.39 -5.56
N PHE A 14 7.57 2.64 -5.98
CA PHE A 14 8.66 3.57 -6.28
C PHE A 14 9.57 3.80 -5.07
N HIS A 15 8.99 4.16 -3.93
CA HIS A 15 9.78 4.44 -2.73
C HIS A 15 10.47 3.18 -2.17
N ALA A 16 9.78 2.02 -2.22
CA ALA A 16 10.38 0.75 -1.80
C ALA A 16 11.54 0.36 -2.72
N SER A 17 11.36 0.46 -4.04
CA SER A 17 12.42 0.20 -5.03
C SER A 17 13.62 1.11 -4.80
N LYS A 18 13.38 2.41 -4.64
CA LYS A 18 14.45 3.38 -4.38
C LYS A 18 15.24 3.04 -3.12
N ARG A 19 14.56 2.74 -2.01
CA ARG A 19 15.21 2.38 -0.74
C ARG A 19 16.03 1.09 -0.85
N LEU A 20 15.55 0.10 -1.61
CA LEU A 20 16.29 -1.13 -1.86
C LEU A 20 17.54 -0.88 -2.69
N LEU A 21 17.44 -0.05 -3.74
CA LEU A 21 18.57 0.36 -4.59
C LEU A 21 19.61 1.16 -3.80
N ASP A 22 19.18 2.12 -2.96
CA ASP A 22 20.05 2.85 -2.04
C ASP A 22 20.78 1.89 -1.06
N SER A 23 20.17 0.74 -0.76
CA SER A 23 20.75 -0.33 0.06
C SER A 23 21.54 -1.36 -0.75
N ARG A 24 21.82 -1.10 -2.04
CA ARG A 24 22.61 -1.93 -2.96
C ARG A 24 22.02 -3.32 -3.25
N TYR A 25 20.69 -3.44 -3.27
CA TYR A 25 20.01 -4.60 -3.82
C TYR A 25 19.76 -4.41 -5.32
N ASP A 26 19.73 -5.52 -6.06
CA ASP A 26 19.24 -5.52 -7.43
C ASP A 26 17.73 -5.56 -7.41
N VAL A 27 17.07 -4.61 -8.07
CA VAL A 27 15.63 -4.47 -8.11
C VAL A 27 15.10 -4.69 -9.51
N ILE A 28 14.21 -5.67 -9.64
CA ILE A 28 13.44 -5.91 -10.86
C ILE A 28 12.10 -5.22 -10.67
N GLY A 29 11.84 -4.14 -11.40
CA GLY A 29 10.58 -3.41 -11.38
C GLY A 29 9.60 -3.96 -12.40
N LEU A 30 8.37 -4.22 -11.99
CA LEU A 30 7.25 -4.56 -12.86
C LEU A 30 6.10 -3.58 -12.66
N ASP A 31 5.55 -3.03 -13.73
CA ASP A 31 4.33 -2.22 -13.75
C ASP A 31 3.71 -2.25 -15.15
N ASN A 32 2.39 -2.18 -15.27
CA ASN A 32 1.71 -2.11 -16.56
C ASN A 32 1.57 -0.68 -17.11
N LEU A 33 1.90 0.33 -16.29
CA LEU A 33 1.77 1.75 -16.61
C LEU A 33 0.35 2.12 -17.06
N ASN A 34 -0.68 1.54 -16.43
CA ASN A 34 -2.06 1.88 -16.76
C ASN A 34 -2.37 3.37 -16.52
N ASN A 35 -3.40 3.85 -17.18
CA ASN A 35 -3.85 5.24 -17.13
C ASN A 35 -4.91 5.53 -16.05
N TYR A 36 -4.96 4.74 -14.99
CA TYR A 36 -5.89 4.96 -13.89
C TYR A 36 -5.73 6.36 -13.26
N TYR A 37 -4.49 6.84 -13.19
CA TYR A 37 -4.17 8.23 -12.88
C TYR A 37 -3.03 8.71 -13.80
N ASP A 38 -2.58 9.96 -13.62
CA ASP A 38 -1.58 10.60 -14.47
C ASP A 38 -0.35 9.70 -14.72
N ILE A 39 -0.21 9.27 -15.97
CA ILE A 39 0.87 8.39 -16.41
C ILE A 39 2.24 9.10 -16.38
N ASN A 40 2.27 10.44 -16.50
CA ASN A 40 3.52 11.19 -16.43
C ASN A 40 4.17 11.03 -15.06
N LEU A 41 3.36 11.05 -13.99
CA LEU A 41 3.84 10.81 -12.63
C LEU A 41 4.49 9.42 -12.48
N LYS A 42 3.92 8.40 -13.15
CA LYS A 42 4.52 7.04 -13.17
C LYS A 42 5.84 7.03 -13.94
N ASN A 43 5.87 7.68 -15.10
CA ASN A 43 7.07 7.76 -15.94
C ASN A 43 8.20 8.52 -15.25
N ASP A 44 7.88 9.60 -14.54
CA ASP A 44 8.90 10.38 -13.82
C ASP A 44 9.48 9.63 -12.62
N ARG A 45 8.66 8.83 -11.91
CA ARG A 45 9.18 7.89 -10.90
C ARG A 45 10.12 6.85 -11.52
N LEU A 46 9.76 6.30 -12.68
CA LEU A 46 10.62 5.34 -13.39
C LEU A 46 11.93 5.95 -13.86
N LYS A 47 11.92 7.17 -14.38
CA LYS A 47 13.17 7.88 -14.75
C LYS A 47 14.16 7.92 -13.59
N ILE A 48 13.66 8.26 -12.39
CA ILE A 48 14.49 8.30 -11.18
C ILE A 48 15.06 6.91 -10.85
N LEU A 49 14.24 5.85 -10.94
CA LEU A 49 14.71 4.48 -10.68
C LEU A 49 15.71 3.99 -11.72
N GLN A 50 15.54 4.39 -12.98
CA GLN A 50 16.41 4.01 -14.09
C GLN A 50 17.81 4.66 -14.05
N GLU A 51 18.02 5.65 -13.18
CA GLU A 51 19.34 6.21 -12.89
C GLU A 51 20.23 5.27 -12.06
N TYR A 52 19.66 4.21 -11.47
CA TYR A 52 20.40 3.20 -10.70
C TYR A 52 20.81 2.02 -11.55
N ASP A 53 22.09 1.68 -11.58
CA ASP A 53 22.63 0.52 -12.32
C ASP A 53 21.99 -0.81 -11.92
N GLY A 54 21.57 -0.93 -10.66
CA GLY A 54 20.91 -2.13 -10.11
C GLY A 54 19.42 -2.23 -10.41
N PHE A 55 18.84 -1.36 -11.28
CA PHE A 55 17.41 -1.38 -11.59
C PHE A 55 17.13 -1.87 -13.01
N THR A 56 16.27 -2.87 -13.12
CA THR A 56 15.74 -3.36 -14.40
C THR A 56 14.22 -3.22 -14.41
N PHE A 57 13.64 -2.68 -15.49
CA PHE A 57 12.20 -2.46 -15.59
C PHE A 57 11.56 -3.33 -16.67
N HIS A 58 10.42 -3.93 -16.33
CA HIS A 58 9.56 -4.69 -17.25
C HIS A 58 8.14 -4.11 -17.24
N LYS A 59 7.68 -3.71 -18.43
CA LYS A 59 6.29 -3.26 -18.61
C LYS A 59 5.42 -4.48 -18.90
N ILE A 60 4.79 -5.02 -17.85
CA ILE A 60 3.99 -6.25 -17.91
C ILE A 60 2.69 -6.03 -17.14
N ASP A 61 1.58 -6.56 -17.66
CA ASP A 61 0.32 -6.64 -16.93
C ASP A 61 0.24 -7.98 -16.18
N LEU A 62 0.00 -7.94 -14.88
CA LEU A 62 -0.06 -9.14 -14.03
C LEU A 62 -1.10 -10.19 -14.45
N LYS A 63 -2.15 -9.78 -15.18
CA LYS A 63 -3.15 -10.72 -15.72
C LYS A 63 -2.62 -11.58 -16.85
N ASP A 64 -1.51 -11.17 -17.50
CA ASP A 64 -0.86 -11.95 -18.54
C ASP A 64 0.08 -12.98 -17.92
N GLN A 65 -0.45 -14.19 -17.75
CA GLN A 65 0.28 -15.31 -17.16
C GLN A 65 1.59 -15.61 -17.91
N GLY A 66 1.59 -15.58 -19.23
CA GLY A 66 2.76 -15.94 -20.04
C GLY A 66 3.90 -14.94 -19.89
N GLU A 67 3.59 -13.64 -19.83
CA GLU A 67 4.58 -12.60 -19.61
C GLU A 67 5.16 -12.67 -18.20
N VAL A 68 4.32 -12.93 -17.17
CA VAL A 68 4.78 -13.10 -15.77
C VAL A 68 5.67 -14.33 -15.65
N GLU A 69 5.30 -15.47 -16.24
CA GLU A 69 6.13 -16.68 -16.27
C GLU A 69 7.49 -16.42 -16.94
N SER A 70 7.48 -15.75 -18.09
CA SER A 70 8.71 -15.41 -18.84
C SER A 70 9.64 -14.50 -18.03
N LEU A 71 9.07 -13.53 -17.28
CA LEU A 71 9.82 -12.65 -16.39
C LEU A 71 10.54 -13.46 -15.30
N PHE A 72 9.82 -14.33 -14.59
CA PHE A 72 10.41 -15.11 -13.50
C PHE A 72 11.51 -16.06 -14.00
N LYS A 73 11.32 -16.72 -15.14
CA LYS A 73 12.36 -17.55 -15.78
C LYS A 73 13.62 -16.76 -16.14
N LYS A 74 13.43 -15.55 -16.68
CA LYS A 74 14.54 -14.69 -17.12
C LYS A 74 15.31 -14.10 -15.95
N GLU A 75 14.61 -13.55 -14.99
CA GLU A 75 15.20 -12.73 -13.93
C GLU A 75 15.55 -13.53 -12.65
N SER A 76 14.85 -14.63 -12.41
CA SER A 76 15.04 -15.52 -11.26
C SER A 76 15.08 -14.75 -9.92
N PRO A 77 14.02 -14.00 -9.56
CA PRO A 77 14.01 -13.22 -8.33
C PRO A 77 14.07 -14.11 -7.09
N GLN A 78 14.93 -13.77 -6.13
CA GLN A 78 15.05 -14.50 -4.87
C GLN A 78 13.89 -14.15 -3.92
N ARG A 79 13.46 -12.88 -3.90
CA ARG A 79 12.35 -12.40 -3.07
C ARG A 79 11.42 -11.50 -3.89
N VAL A 80 10.17 -11.42 -3.45
CA VAL A 80 9.14 -10.65 -4.15
C VAL A 80 8.43 -9.72 -3.18
N ILE A 81 8.31 -8.43 -3.57
CA ILE A 81 7.43 -7.45 -2.94
C ILE A 81 6.31 -7.15 -3.92
N HIS A 82 5.13 -7.72 -3.65
CA HIS A 82 3.97 -7.62 -4.51
C HIS A 82 3.05 -6.48 -4.07
N LEU A 83 3.21 -5.30 -4.72
CA LEU A 83 2.43 -4.09 -4.44
C LEU A 83 1.50 -3.70 -5.59
N ALA A 84 1.66 -4.29 -6.76
CA ALA A 84 0.79 -4.02 -7.90
C ALA A 84 -0.63 -4.50 -7.61
N ALA A 85 -1.58 -3.60 -7.77
CA ALA A 85 -3.00 -3.85 -7.61
C ALA A 85 -3.80 -2.71 -8.22
N GLN A 86 -5.06 -2.97 -8.57
CA GLN A 86 -6.03 -1.89 -8.70
C GLN A 86 -6.43 -1.45 -7.29
N ALA A 87 -6.08 -0.22 -6.93
CA ALA A 87 -6.33 0.35 -5.62
C ALA A 87 -7.52 1.34 -5.64
N GLY A 88 -8.03 1.68 -4.46
CA GLY A 88 -9.15 2.62 -4.30
C GLY A 88 -10.47 1.90 -4.02
N VAL A 89 -11.12 2.26 -2.91
CA VAL A 89 -12.41 1.68 -2.52
C VAL A 89 -13.51 2.10 -3.51
N ARG A 90 -13.55 3.38 -3.87
CA ARG A 90 -14.62 3.97 -4.71
C ARG A 90 -14.61 3.42 -6.12
N TYR A 91 -13.45 3.39 -6.75
CA TYR A 91 -13.33 2.88 -8.12
C TYR A 91 -13.71 1.39 -8.22
N SER A 92 -13.66 0.64 -7.11
CA SER A 92 -14.13 -0.76 -7.09
C SER A 92 -15.65 -0.89 -7.27
N ILE A 93 -16.41 0.18 -7.03
CA ILE A 93 -17.85 0.24 -7.28
C ILE A 93 -18.09 0.56 -8.77
N GLU A 94 -17.28 1.43 -9.35
CA GLU A 94 -17.43 1.89 -10.74
C GLU A 94 -16.89 0.88 -11.76
N ASN A 95 -15.75 0.25 -11.45
CA ASN A 95 -15.08 -0.71 -12.34
C ASN A 95 -14.65 -1.98 -11.61
N PRO A 96 -15.59 -2.84 -11.20
CA PRO A 96 -15.31 -4.07 -10.44
C PRO A 96 -14.41 -5.06 -11.18
N HIS A 97 -14.53 -5.15 -12.50
CA HIS A 97 -13.73 -6.07 -13.31
C HIS A 97 -12.23 -5.81 -13.22
N ALA A 98 -11.80 -4.54 -13.14
CA ALA A 98 -10.39 -4.20 -12.98
C ALA A 98 -9.80 -4.78 -11.68
N TYR A 99 -10.62 -4.89 -10.62
CA TYR A 99 -10.19 -5.46 -9.33
C TYR A 99 -10.06 -6.98 -9.39
N ILE A 100 -10.99 -7.66 -10.06
CA ILE A 100 -10.87 -9.11 -10.25
C ILE A 100 -9.63 -9.44 -11.08
N GLN A 101 -9.43 -8.76 -12.20
CA GLN A 101 -8.29 -9.03 -13.09
C GLN A 101 -6.95 -8.71 -12.42
N SER A 102 -6.79 -7.53 -11.83
CA SER A 102 -5.52 -7.13 -11.23
C SER A 102 -5.27 -7.80 -9.88
N ASN A 103 -6.27 -7.81 -8.98
CA ASN A 103 -6.05 -8.20 -7.59
C ASN A 103 -6.21 -9.71 -7.36
N ILE A 104 -7.09 -10.39 -8.10
CA ILE A 104 -7.28 -11.84 -7.95
C ILE A 104 -6.40 -12.57 -8.96
N VAL A 105 -6.66 -12.39 -10.27
CA VAL A 105 -5.91 -13.10 -11.31
C VAL A 105 -4.42 -12.74 -11.27
N GLY A 106 -4.10 -11.45 -11.19
CA GLY A 106 -2.72 -10.99 -11.11
C GLY A 106 -1.98 -11.51 -9.89
N THR A 107 -2.59 -11.49 -8.70
CA THR A 107 -1.98 -12.05 -7.48
C THR A 107 -1.82 -13.57 -7.58
N PHE A 108 -2.79 -14.27 -8.16
CA PHE A 108 -2.68 -15.70 -8.41
C PHE A 108 -1.48 -16.03 -9.31
N ASN A 109 -1.27 -15.29 -10.38
CA ASN A 109 -0.11 -15.48 -11.27
C ASN A 109 1.22 -15.28 -10.51
N ILE A 110 1.32 -14.27 -9.66
CA ILE A 110 2.51 -14.06 -8.80
C ILE A 110 2.72 -15.23 -7.82
N LEU A 111 1.66 -15.71 -7.16
CA LEU A 111 1.76 -16.85 -6.24
C LEU A 111 2.25 -18.11 -6.97
N GLU A 112 1.72 -18.42 -8.16
CA GLU A 112 2.15 -19.56 -8.97
C GLU A 112 3.62 -19.47 -9.36
N GLU A 113 4.06 -18.30 -9.83
CA GLU A 113 5.46 -18.14 -10.22
C GLU A 113 6.41 -18.12 -9.01
N CYS A 114 6.00 -17.55 -7.88
CA CYS A 114 6.77 -17.68 -6.62
C CYS A 114 6.95 -19.15 -6.22
N ARG A 115 5.88 -19.95 -6.31
CA ARG A 115 5.93 -21.39 -6.03
C ARG A 115 6.86 -22.14 -6.99
N ARG A 116 6.68 -21.95 -8.31
CA ARG A 116 7.43 -22.65 -9.35
C ARG A 116 8.92 -22.34 -9.33
N ASN A 117 9.27 -21.11 -8.98
CA ASN A 117 10.65 -20.62 -8.97
C ASN A 117 11.26 -20.63 -7.55
N GLN A 118 10.62 -21.29 -6.57
CA GLN A 118 11.12 -21.45 -5.21
C GLN A 118 11.56 -20.13 -4.56
N VAL A 119 10.74 -19.08 -4.73
CA VAL A 119 10.98 -17.76 -4.12
C VAL A 119 11.09 -17.92 -2.59
N GLU A 120 12.15 -17.36 -2.01
CA GLU A 120 12.46 -17.46 -0.58
C GLU A 120 11.44 -16.76 0.32
N HIS A 121 10.85 -15.65 -0.16
CA HIS A 121 9.89 -14.86 0.59
C HIS A 121 9.04 -13.99 -0.34
N LEU A 122 7.71 -14.09 -0.19
CA LEU A 122 6.74 -13.21 -0.82
C LEU A 122 6.15 -12.26 0.24
N VAL A 123 6.43 -10.97 0.13
CA VAL A 123 5.73 -9.91 0.87
C VAL A 123 4.68 -9.30 -0.03
N TYR A 124 3.42 -9.23 0.42
CA TYR A 124 2.34 -8.72 -0.43
C TYR A 124 1.47 -7.68 0.28
N ALA A 125 0.91 -6.77 -0.52
CA ALA A 125 0.03 -5.72 -0.03
C ALA A 125 -1.39 -6.25 0.21
N SER A 126 -1.81 -6.27 1.47
CA SER A 126 -3.20 -6.24 1.89
C SER A 126 -3.61 -4.79 2.21
N SER A 127 -4.68 -4.56 2.96
CA SER A 127 -5.22 -3.24 3.23
C SER A 127 -6.03 -3.23 4.52
N SER A 128 -6.08 -2.09 5.22
CA SER A 128 -7.01 -1.86 6.33
C SER A 128 -8.49 -1.99 5.92
N SER A 129 -8.80 -1.95 4.61
CA SER A 129 -10.16 -2.18 4.09
C SER A 129 -10.68 -3.60 4.35
N VAL A 130 -9.82 -4.55 4.69
CA VAL A 130 -10.21 -5.91 5.08
C VAL A 130 -11.02 -5.95 6.38
N TYR A 131 -10.80 -4.98 7.28
CA TYR A 131 -11.52 -4.89 8.54
C TYR A 131 -13.02 -4.57 8.38
N GLY A 132 -13.40 -3.91 7.29
CA GLY A 132 -14.80 -3.69 6.92
C GLY A 132 -15.66 -3.13 8.05
N LEU A 133 -16.64 -3.91 8.52
CA LEU A 133 -17.57 -3.53 9.59
C LEU A 133 -17.03 -3.71 11.01
N ASN A 134 -15.77 -4.08 11.21
CA ASN A 134 -15.18 -4.16 12.55
C ASN A 134 -15.25 -2.79 13.25
N THR A 135 -15.63 -2.78 14.53
CA THR A 135 -15.80 -1.56 15.35
C THR A 135 -14.86 -1.48 16.55
N LYS A 136 -14.13 -2.55 16.83
CA LYS A 136 -13.10 -2.57 17.88
C LYS A 136 -11.83 -1.89 17.39
N TYR A 137 -11.32 -0.93 18.13
CA TYR A 137 -10.10 -0.16 17.83
C TYR A 137 -9.09 -0.25 18.97
N PRO A 138 -7.77 -0.19 18.67
CA PRO A 138 -7.20 -0.22 17.32
C PRO A 138 -7.52 -1.53 16.59
N PHE A 139 -7.51 -1.52 15.26
CA PHE A 139 -7.67 -2.74 14.47
C PHE A 139 -6.47 -3.66 14.67
N SER A 140 -6.72 -4.89 15.08
CA SER A 140 -5.69 -5.90 15.30
C SER A 140 -5.68 -6.95 14.19
N VAL A 141 -4.49 -7.44 13.81
CA VAL A 141 -4.36 -8.56 12.86
C VAL A 141 -4.95 -9.87 13.39
N HIS A 142 -5.16 -9.96 14.71
CA HIS A 142 -5.81 -11.08 15.39
C HIS A 142 -7.34 -11.03 15.32
N ASP A 143 -7.93 -9.89 14.91
CA ASP A 143 -9.37 -9.79 14.72
C ASP A 143 -9.78 -10.38 13.37
N LYS A 144 -10.90 -11.12 13.34
CA LYS A 144 -11.47 -11.69 12.12
C LYS A 144 -11.91 -10.60 11.15
N SER A 145 -11.64 -10.79 9.86
CA SER A 145 -11.95 -9.87 8.76
C SER A 145 -12.94 -10.52 7.79
N SER A 146 -14.22 -10.65 8.21
CA SER A 146 -15.20 -11.45 7.47
C SER A 146 -16.26 -10.62 6.74
N HIS A 147 -16.35 -9.29 6.99
CA HIS A 147 -17.41 -8.43 6.48
C HIS A 147 -16.86 -7.18 5.80
N PRO A 148 -16.13 -7.33 4.65
CA PRO A 148 -15.65 -6.18 3.91
C PRO A 148 -16.83 -5.37 3.36
N VAL A 149 -16.67 -4.03 3.30
CA VAL A 149 -17.70 -3.10 2.81
C VAL A 149 -17.46 -2.65 1.37
N SER A 150 -16.46 -3.21 0.71
CA SER A 150 -16.12 -2.91 -0.68
C SER A 150 -15.55 -4.15 -1.38
N LEU A 151 -15.71 -4.21 -2.71
CA LEU A 151 -15.06 -5.26 -3.51
C LEU A 151 -13.53 -5.19 -3.39
N TYR A 152 -12.95 -4.00 -3.29
CA TYR A 152 -11.51 -3.85 -3.01
C TYR A 152 -11.11 -4.60 -1.73
N GLY A 153 -11.81 -4.36 -0.62
CA GLY A 153 -11.57 -5.08 0.64
C GLY A 153 -11.71 -6.59 0.48
N ALA A 154 -12.74 -7.05 -0.23
CA ALA A 154 -12.97 -8.46 -0.51
C ALA A 154 -11.82 -9.08 -1.31
N THR A 155 -11.30 -8.40 -2.36
CA THR A 155 -10.15 -8.90 -3.12
C THR A 155 -8.89 -9.01 -2.25
N LYS A 156 -8.68 -8.09 -1.30
CA LYS A 156 -7.53 -8.14 -0.39
C LYS A 156 -7.64 -9.27 0.64
N ILE A 157 -8.83 -9.55 1.16
CA ILE A 157 -9.09 -10.75 1.98
C ILE A 157 -8.79 -12.02 1.17
N SER A 158 -9.24 -12.08 -0.08
CA SER A 158 -8.98 -13.22 -0.96
C SER A 158 -7.47 -13.41 -1.19
N ASN A 159 -6.69 -12.33 -1.30
CA ASN A 159 -5.23 -12.43 -1.41
C ASN A 159 -4.61 -13.04 -0.15
N GLU A 160 -5.06 -12.66 1.05
CA GLU A 160 -4.59 -13.24 2.32
C GLU A 160 -4.89 -14.75 2.37
N LEU A 161 -6.09 -15.17 1.99
CA LEU A 161 -6.51 -16.57 1.99
C LEU A 161 -5.74 -17.41 0.96
N MET A 162 -5.54 -16.89 -0.25
CA MET A 162 -4.72 -17.54 -1.28
C MET A 162 -3.27 -17.69 -0.81
N ALA A 163 -2.66 -16.63 -0.28
CA ALA A 163 -1.30 -16.67 0.24
C ALA A 163 -1.13 -17.71 1.35
N HIS A 164 -2.09 -17.78 2.30
CA HIS A 164 -2.09 -18.81 3.33
C HIS A 164 -2.14 -20.23 2.73
N SER A 165 -3.02 -20.46 1.74
CA SER A 165 -3.11 -21.77 1.06
C SER A 165 -1.81 -22.18 0.41
N TYR A 166 -1.11 -21.24 -0.25
CA TYR A 166 0.21 -21.50 -0.86
C TYR A 166 1.30 -21.74 0.20
N SER A 167 1.28 -20.99 1.30
CA SER A 167 2.18 -21.23 2.43
C SER A 167 1.97 -22.63 3.02
N HIS A 168 0.71 -23.05 3.17
CA HIS A 168 0.39 -24.35 3.76
C HIS A 168 0.78 -25.51 2.83
N LEU A 169 0.36 -25.47 1.56
CA LEU A 169 0.54 -26.55 0.60
C LEU A 169 2.00 -26.66 0.11
N TYR A 170 2.62 -25.54 -0.20
CA TYR A 170 3.90 -25.51 -0.90
C TYR A 170 5.05 -24.97 -0.05
N LYS A 171 4.77 -24.63 1.21
CA LYS A 171 5.76 -24.05 2.14
C LYS A 171 6.36 -22.74 1.61
N LEU A 172 5.64 -22.03 0.72
CA LEU A 172 6.04 -20.70 0.26
C LEU A 172 5.95 -19.72 1.43
N PRO A 173 7.07 -19.12 1.88
CA PRO A 173 7.00 -18.14 2.96
C PRO A 173 6.30 -16.86 2.48
N THR A 174 5.23 -16.46 3.18
CA THR A 174 4.46 -15.27 2.82
C THR A 174 4.21 -14.34 4.00
N THR A 175 4.33 -13.03 3.75
CA THR A 175 3.98 -12.00 4.73
C THR A 175 3.03 -10.99 4.09
N GLY A 176 1.81 -10.92 4.60
CA GLY A 176 0.81 -9.93 4.20
C GLY A 176 0.89 -8.67 5.04
N LEU A 177 0.82 -7.52 4.40
CA LEU A 177 0.84 -6.21 5.04
C LEU A 177 -0.49 -5.49 4.83
N ARG A 178 -1.22 -5.24 5.91
CA ARG A 178 -2.44 -4.43 5.90
C ARG A 178 -2.07 -2.97 6.01
N PHE A 179 -1.91 -2.32 4.85
CA PHE A 179 -1.59 -0.90 4.78
C PHE A 179 -2.75 -0.03 5.25
N PHE A 180 -2.43 0.97 6.06
CA PHE A 180 -3.33 2.08 6.39
C PHE A 180 -3.16 3.23 5.40
N THR A 181 -3.59 4.45 5.73
CA THR A 181 -3.60 5.55 4.77
C THR A 181 -2.20 6.14 4.59
N VAL A 182 -1.55 5.81 3.49
CA VAL A 182 -0.19 6.28 3.18
C VAL A 182 -0.23 7.61 2.45
N TYR A 183 0.65 8.54 2.83
CA TYR A 183 0.79 9.85 2.19
C TYR A 183 2.25 10.28 2.10
N ALA A 184 2.62 11.06 1.09
CA ALA A 184 3.95 11.69 0.91
C ALA A 184 4.08 12.40 -0.44
N PRO A 185 5.27 13.00 -0.73
CA PRO A 185 5.74 13.28 -2.09
C PRO A 185 5.60 12.07 -3.01
N TRP A 186 5.39 12.32 -4.29
CA TRP A 186 5.19 11.26 -5.28
C TRP A 186 3.97 10.37 -5.00
N GLY A 187 2.99 10.87 -4.23
CA GLY A 187 1.79 10.15 -3.88
C GLY A 187 0.82 9.96 -5.05
N ARG A 188 -0.31 9.33 -4.77
CA ARG A 188 -1.35 9.09 -5.79
C ARG A 188 -2.30 10.31 -5.87
N PRO A 189 -2.58 10.83 -7.09
CA PRO A 189 -3.39 12.05 -7.26
C PRO A 189 -4.86 11.92 -6.82
N GLU A 190 -5.39 10.69 -6.75
CA GLU A 190 -6.78 10.44 -6.37
C GLU A 190 -7.01 10.34 -4.85
N ILE A 191 -5.97 10.47 -4.03
CA ILE A 191 -6.11 10.45 -2.56
C ILE A 191 -6.37 11.86 -2.02
N ALA A 192 -7.09 11.93 -0.91
CA ALA A 192 -7.62 13.16 -0.31
C ALA A 192 -6.59 14.30 -0.19
N TYR A 193 -5.39 14.03 0.32
CA TYR A 193 -4.39 15.11 0.51
C TYR A 193 -3.96 15.76 -0.80
N PHE A 194 -3.88 14.96 -1.87
CA PHE A 194 -3.52 15.45 -3.18
C PHE A 194 -4.68 16.26 -3.79
N LEU A 195 -5.89 15.70 -3.73
CA LEU A 195 -7.11 16.37 -4.19
C LEU A 195 -7.33 17.68 -3.44
N PHE A 196 -7.22 17.68 -2.13
CA PHE A 196 -7.40 18.89 -1.31
C PHE A 196 -6.38 19.96 -1.67
N THR A 197 -5.11 19.60 -1.81
CA THR A 197 -4.07 20.55 -2.21
C THR A 197 -4.37 21.16 -3.58
N LYS A 198 -4.75 20.33 -4.56
CA LYS A 198 -5.11 20.80 -5.91
C LYS A 198 -6.29 21.77 -5.86
N SER A 199 -7.38 21.40 -5.18
CA SER A 199 -8.60 22.23 -5.11
C SER A 199 -8.35 23.54 -4.34
N ILE A 200 -7.61 23.50 -3.22
CA ILE A 200 -7.29 24.73 -2.46
C ILE A 200 -6.49 25.70 -3.32
N LEU A 201 -5.49 25.23 -4.06
CA LEU A 201 -4.69 26.05 -4.98
C LEU A 201 -5.51 26.61 -6.14
N ALA A 202 -6.50 25.86 -6.62
CA ALA A 202 -7.44 26.31 -7.64
C ALA A 202 -8.57 27.22 -7.09
N SER A 203 -8.58 27.51 -5.78
CA SER A 203 -9.66 28.24 -5.10
C SER A 203 -11.03 27.56 -5.21
N GLU A 204 -11.03 26.24 -5.43
CA GLU A 204 -12.20 25.38 -5.45
C GLU A 204 -12.53 24.84 -4.05
N SER A 205 -13.75 24.32 -3.85
CA SER A 205 -14.14 23.68 -2.60
C SER A 205 -13.58 22.26 -2.51
N ILE A 206 -13.29 21.81 -1.28
CA ILE A 206 -12.94 20.42 -0.99
C ILE A 206 -14.13 19.68 -0.40
N ASP A 207 -14.41 18.47 -0.89
CA ASP A 207 -15.50 17.64 -0.41
C ASP A 207 -15.07 16.88 0.86
N LEU A 208 -15.77 17.13 1.97
CA LEU A 208 -15.53 16.50 3.26
C LEU A 208 -16.67 15.53 3.60
N TYR A 209 -16.48 14.27 3.28
CA TYR A 209 -17.47 13.24 3.55
C TYR A 209 -17.68 13.01 5.05
N ASN A 210 -18.88 12.52 5.42
CA ASN A 210 -19.34 12.41 6.82
C ASN A 210 -19.22 13.73 7.57
N GLN A 211 -19.53 14.86 6.92
CA GLN A 211 -19.43 16.23 7.49
C GLN A 211 -18.01 16.54 8.04
N GLY A 212 -16.97 15.93 7.50
CA GLY A 212 -15.60 16.03 8.00
C GLY A 212 -15.29 15.20 9.25
N ASN A 213 -16.26 14.48 9.80
CA ASN A 213 -16.10 13.66 11.02
C ASN A 213 -15.47 12.30 10.71
N MET A 214 -14.24 12.32 10.20
CA MET A 214 -13.46 11.15 9.84
C MET A 214 -12.15 11.12 10.62
N ILE A 215 -11.73 9.93 11.04
CA ILE A 215 -10.44 9.71 11.69
C ILE A 215 -9.66 8.69 10.86
N ARG A 216 -8.40 8.99 10.55
CA ARG A 216 -7.52 8.10 9.80
C ARG A 216 -6.17 7.94 10.48
N ASP A 217 -5.63 6.74 10.37
CA ASP A 217 -4.22 6.50 10.64
C ASP A 217 -3.44 6.89 9.38
N PHE A 218 -2.93 8.13 9.37
CA PHE A 218 -2.11 8.64 8.28
C PHE A 218 -0.65 8.27 8.53
N THR A 219 -0.05 7.54 7.62
CA THR A 219 1.31 7.06 7.75
C THR A 219 2.19 7.60 6.64
N TYR A 220 3.29 8.23 7.01
CA TYR A 220 4.22 8.78 6.03
C TYR A 220 5.00 7.68 5.33
N ILE A 221 5.29 7.88 4.06
CA ILE A 221 5.87 6.84 3.18
C ILE A 221 7.21 6.29 3.69
N GLU A 222 8.04 7.09 4.33
CA GLU A 222 9.35 6.62 4.80
C GLU A 222 9.20 5.60 5.93
N ASP A 223 8.22 5.77 6.83
CA ASP A 223 7.91 4.78 7.86
C ASP A 223 7.40 3.49 7.22
N ILE A 224 6.54 3.59 6.21
CA ILE A 224 6.04 2.44 5.45
C ILE A 224 7.18 1.67 4.80
N VAL A 225 8.04 2.36 4.06
CA VAL A 225 9.14 1.73 3.31
C VAL A 225 10.17 1.12 4.25
N GLU A 226 10.44 1.76 5.40
CA GLU A 226 11.29 1.19 6.44
C GLU A 226 10.74 -0.17 6.91
N GLY A 227 9.42 -0.24 7.20
CA GLY A 227 8.76 -1.49 7.58
C GLY A 227 8.85 -2.55 6.50
N VAL A 228 8.49 -2.23 5.25
CA VAL A 228 8.56 -3.16 4.11
C VAL A 228 9.98 -3.69 3.91
N CYS A 229 11.00 -2.81 3.97
CA CYS A 229 12.39 -3.20 3.79
C CYS A 229 12.96 -4.04 4.95
N ARG A 230 12.43 -3.91 6.16
CA ARG A 230 12.78 -4.81 7.28
C ARG A 230 12.13 -6.19 7.10
N ILE A 231 10.86 -6.21 6.74
CA ILE A 231 10.08 -7.43 6.58
C ILE A 231 10.63 -8.32 5.47
N ILE A 232 10.97 -7.77 4.30
CA ILE A 232 11.48 -8.58 3.18
C ILE A 232 12.78 -9.32 3.54
N LYS A 233 13.54 -8.84 4.53
CA LYS A 233 14.79 -9.46 4.97
C LYS A 233 14.60 -10.67 5.90
N LYS A 234 13.46 -10.75 6.59
CA LYS A 234 13.18 -11.78 7.59
C LYS A 234 12.07 -12.71 7.10
N ILE A 235 12.46 -13.92 6.71
CA ILE A 235 11.53 -14.97 6.28
C ILE A 235 10.66 -15.38 7.48
N PRO A 236 9.34 -15.50 7.33
CA PRO A 236 8.46 -15.89 8.44
C PRO A 236 8.61 -17.38 8.78
N ASP A 237 8.67 -17.68 10.08
CA ASP A 237 8.64 -19.04 10.59
C ASP A 237 7.19 -19.49 10.84
N PRO A 238 6.91 -20.81 10.76
CA PRO A 238 5.67 -21.40 11.26
C PRO A 238 5.43 -21.03 12.73
N ASN A 239 4.16 -20.86 13.14
CA ASN A 239 3.82 -20.69 14.56
C ASN A 239 3.55 -22.06 15.20
N PRO A 240 4.46 -22.61 16.02
CA PRO A 240 4.29 -23.93 16.62
C PRO A 240 3.17 -23.98 17.67
N ASN A 241 2.75 -22.83 18.18
CA ASN A 241 1.70 -22.71 19.18
C ASN A 241 0.31 -22.45 18.57
N TRP A 242 0.20 -22.40 17.23
CA TRP A 242 -1.07 -22.17 16.57
C TRP A 242 -2.01 -23.37 16.74
N SER A 243 -3.27 -23.12 17.07
CA SER A 243 -4.30 -24.15 17.27
C SER A 243 -5.52 -23.90 16.38
N GLY A 244 -5.99 -24.97 15.73
CA GLY A 244 -7.23 -24.92 14.96
C GLY A 244 -8.50 -24.83 15.82
N SER A 245 -8.43 -25.05 17.14
CA SER A 245 -9.56 -24.84 18.06
C SER A 245 -9.76 -23.36 18.40
N ASP A 246 -8.70 -22.53 18.32
CA ASP A 246 -8.73 -21.09 18.47
C ASP A 246 -7.79 -20.46 17.41
N PRO A 247 -8.22 -20.42 16.15
CA PRO A 247 -7.35 -20.08 15.03
C PRO A 247 -7.03 -18.58 15.01
N ASP A 248 -5.75 -18.23 15.21
CA ASP A 248 -5.23 -16.89 15.01
C ASP A 248 -5.17 -16.56 13.51
N PRO A 249 -5.87 -15.51 13.02
CA PRO A 249 -5.83 -15.14 11.61
C PRO A 249 -4.46 -14.63 11.12
N ALA A 250 -3.62 -14.14 12.04
CA ALA A 250 -2.34 -13.50 11.70
C ALA A 250 -1.19 -14.48 11.49
N SER A 251 -1.38 -15.76 11.84
CA SER A 251 -0.34 -16.80 11.76
C SER A 251 -0.95 -18.17 11.50
N SER A 252 -0.12 -19.18 11.27
CA SER A 252 -0.54 -20.58 11.23
C SER A 252 0.65 -21.52 11.45
N THR A 253 0.43 -22.82 11.33
CA THR A 253 1.49 -23.85 11.28
C THR A 253 2.29 -23.83 9.96
N ALA A 254 1.95 -22.93 9.03
CA ALA A 254 2.72 -22.66 7.81
C ALA A 254 3.61 -21.41 7.99
N PRO A 255 4.61 -21.17 7.13
CA PRO A 255 5.43 -19.96 7.15
C PRO A 255 4.65 -18.75 6.61
N TYR A 256 3.61 -18.32 7.34
CA TYR A 256 2.65 -17.29 7.02
C TYR A 256 2.50 -16.31 8.17
N ARG A 257 2.52 -14.98 7.85
CA ARG A 257 2.28 -13.91 8.81
C ARG A 257 1.47 -12.79 8.19
N LEU A 258 0.64 -12.12 9.03
CA LEU A 258 0.02 -10.84 8.72
C LEU A 258 0.49 -9.77 9.71
N TYR A 259 0.69 -8.57 9.22
CA TYR A 259 0.98 -7.39 10.03
C TYR A 259 0.14 -6.21 9.56
N ASN A 260 -0.28 -5.36 10.51
CA ASN A 260 -0.67 -4.02 10.20
C ASN A 260 0.59 -3.17 10.01
N ILE A 261 0.54 -2.27 9.02
CA ILE A 261 1.58 -1.27 8.82
C ILE A 261 0.93 0.12 8.76
N GLY A 262 1.19 0.90 9.79
CA GLY A 262 0.55 2.17 10.07
C GLY A 262 1.37 3.01 11.05
N SER A 263 0.89 4.21 11.38
CA SER A 263 1.57 5.10 12.33
C SER A 263 1.18 4.85 13.78
N ASN A 264 0.06 4.14 14.02
CA ASN A 264 -0.60 4.03 15.31
C ASN A 264 -0.98 5.40 15.93
N ARG A 265 -1.22 6.40 15.07
CA ARG A 265 -1.56 7.78 15.46
C ARG A 265 -2.81 8.24 14.72
N PRO A 266 -4.01 7.86 15.20
CA PRO A 266 -5.26 8.25 14.56
C PRO A 266 -5.42 9.77 14.60
N THR A 267 -5.60 10.38 13.42
CA THR A 267 -5.69 11.83 13.23
C THR A 267 -7.05 12.21 12.68
N PRO A 268 -7.76 13.20 13.26
CA PRO A 268 -8.96 13.78 12.67
C PRO A 268 -8.67 14.37 11.28
N LEU A 269 -9.58 14.13 10.32
CA LEU A 269 -9.42 14.64 8.94
C LEU A 269 -9.28 16.17 8.91
N MET A 270 -10.00 16.88 9.77
CA MET A 270 -9.93 18.34 9.86
C MET A 270 -8.56 18.86 10.32
N ASP A 271 -7.84 18.13 11.14
CA ASP A 271 -6.48 18.51 11.52
C ASP A 271 -5.51 18.32 10.35
N TYR A 272 -5.77 17.31 9.53
CA TYR A 272 -5.04 17.10 8.27
C TYR A 272 -5.27 18.26 7.28
N VAL A 273 -6.52 18.71 7.12
CA VAL A 273 -6.87 19.87 6.30
C VAL A 273 -6.18 21.14 6.79
N LYS A 274 -6.21 21.39 8.12
CA LYS A 274 -5.54 22.55 8.73
C LYS A 274 -4.03 22.60 8.45
N GLU A 275 -3.36 21.45 8.46
CA GLU A 275 -1.92 21.42 8.13
C GLU A 275 -1.67 21.71 6.65
N ILE A 276 -2.55 21.27 5.74
CA ILE A 276 -2.47 21.65 4.31
C ILE A 276 -2.65 23.17 4.16
N GLU A 277 -3.71 23.76 4.74
CA GLU A 277 -3.98 25.20 4.74
C GLU A 277 -2.78 26.01 5.25
N LYS A 278 -2.22 25.60 6.37
CA LYS A 278 -1.07 26.26 7.01
C LYS A 278 0.15 26.28 6.09
N ASN A 279 0.45 25.17 5.41
CA ASN A 279 1.61 25.09 4.53
C ASN A 279 1.39 25.78 3.17
N LEU A 280 0.14 25.90 2.71
CA LEU A 280 -0.20 26.67 1.51
C LEU A 280 -0.40 28.15 1.79
N GLY A 281 -0.67 28.57 3.02
CA GLY A 281 -1.04 29.93 3.39
C GLY A 281 -2.46 30.33 2.92
N VAL A 282 -3.29 29.35 2.52
CA VAL A 282 -4.63 29.58 1.94
C VAL A 282 -5.65 28.74 2.69
N LYS A 283 -6.83 29.33 2.99
CA LYS A 283 -7.94 28.61 3.62
C LYS A 283 -8.76 27.84 2.60
N ALA A 284 -9.13 26.61 2.97
CA ALA A 284 -10.00 25.76 2.17
C ALA A 284 -11.45 26.25 2.19
N LYS A 285 -12.13 26.19 1.06
CA LYS A 285 -13.59 26.26 0.99
C LYS A 285 -14.13 24.86 1.23
N LEU A 286 -14.93 24.66 2.27
CA LEU A 286 -15.40 23.34 2.69
C LEU A 286 -16.78 23.06 2.10
N ASN A 287 -16.94 21.91 1.44
CA ASN A 287 -18.21 21.34 1.04
C ASN A 287 -18.48 20.12 1.91
N LEU A 288 -19.43 20.23 2.85
CA LEU A 288 -19.73 19.16 3.80
C LEU A 288 -20.71 18.16 3.17
N MET A 289 -20.27 16.92 3.01
CA MET A 289 -21.00 15.86 2.32
C MET A 289 -21.46 14.76 3.30
N PRO A 290 -22.56 14.04 3.01
CA PRO A 290 -22.95 12.85 3.76
C PRO A 290 -21.87 11.76 3.67
N MET A 291 -22.00 10.72 4.50
CA MET A 291 -21.10 9.55 4.46
C MET A 291 -21.15 8.88 3.09
N GLN A 292 -20.01 8.51 2.56
CA GLN A 292 -19.92 7.84 1.26
C GLN A 292 -19.98 6.31 1.43
N GLY A 293 -20.63 5.63 0.47
CA GLY A 293 -20.68 4.17 0.44
C GLY A 293 -19.30 3.51 0.37
N GLY A 294 -19.14 2.42 1.10
CA GLY A 294 -17.87 1.66 1.14
C GLY A 294 -16.77 2.27 2.01
N ASP A 295 -16.97 3.46 2.58
CA ASP A 295 -16.01 4.12 3.45
C ASP A 295 -16.27 3.83 4.94
N VAL A 296 -15.24 3.98 5.80
CA VAL A 296 -15.34 3.73 7.24
C VAL A 296 -15.12 5.04 8.02
N LYS A 297 -15.80 5.23 9.16
CA LYS A 297 -15.67 6.46 9.96
C LYS A 297 -14.30 6.63 10.58
N LYS A 298 -13.69 5.53 11.02
CA LYS A 298 -12.40 5.53 11.73
C LYS A 298 -11.51 4.38 11.24
N SER A 299 -10.22 4.65 11.09
CA SER A 299 -9.19 3.63 10.99
C SER A 299 -8.05 3.95 11.96
N HIS A 300 -7.55 2.91 12.65
CA HIS A 300 -6.48 3.01 13.63
C HIS A 300 -5.76 1.66 13.68
N ALA A 301 -4.47 1.64 13.38
CA ALA A 301 -3.64 0.44 13.33
C ALA A 301 -3.14 0.05 14.72
N ASP A 302 -3.34 -1.22 15.11
CA ASP A 302 -2.48 -1.86 16.08
C ASP A 302 -1.23 -2.37 15.34
N VAL A 303 -0.07 -1.84 15.69
CA VAL A 303 1.23 -2.20 15.06
C VAL A 303 2.17 -2.91 16.03
N ASP A 304 1.71 -3.31 17.20
CA ASP A 304 2.54 -3.86 18.26
C ASP A 304 3.33 -5.10 17.82
N ASN A 305 2.72 -5.98 17.04
CA ASN A 305 3.40 -7.14 16.46
C ASN A 305 4.54 -6.74 15.52
N LEU A 306 4.32 -5.72 14.69
CA LEU A 306 5.35 -5.21 13.77
C LEU A 306 6.50 -4.55 14.53
N VAL A 307 6.18 -3.79 15.59
CA VAL A 307 7.17 -3.20 16.49
C VAL A 307 8.02 -4.28 17.15
N LYS A 308 7.37 -5.29 17.72
CA LYS A 308 8.04 -6.40 18.43
C LYS A 308 8.95 -7.22 17.53
N ASP A 309 8.46 -7.59 16.34
CA ASP A 309 9.14 -8.57 15.49
C ASP A 309 10.21 -7.93 14.59
N PHE A 310 10.12 -6.62 14.31
CA PHE A 310 10.98 -5.91 13.36
C PHE A 310 11.57 -4.61 13.91
N GLU A 311 11.37 -4.28 15.20
CA GLU A 311 11.81 -3.01 15.77
C GLU A 311 11.27 -1.80 14.96
N TYR A 312 10.05 -1.97 14.40
CA TYR A 312 9.39 -0.93 13.62
C TYR A 312 9.03 0.25 14.52
N SER A 313 9.41 1.45 14.13
CA SER A 313 9.10 2.65 14.89
C SER A 313 8.76 3.79 13.94
N PRO A 314 7.47 4.09 13.71
CA PRO A 314 7.05 5.21 12.87
C PRO A 314 7.45 6.54 13.53
N LYS A 315 8.24 7.34 12.80
CA LYS A 315 8.87 8.57 13.33
C LYS A 315 8.20 9.84 12.84
N TRP A 316 7.57 9.78 11.67
CA TRP A 316 7.00 10.94 11.03
C TRP A 316 5.66 11.36 11.67
N ASN A 317 5.54 12.63 11.97
CA ASN A 317 4.27 13.25 12.32
C ASN A 317 3.63 13.91 11.10
N ILE A 318 2.34 14.23 11.23
CA ILE A 318 1.54 14.80 10.15
C ILE A 318 2.07 16.17 9.69
N GLN A 319 2.59 16.97 10.62
CA GLN A 319 3.10 18.32 10.35
C GLN A 319 4.28 18.26 9.39
N ASN A 320 5.28 17.45 9.71
CA ASN A 320 6.47 17.30 8.88
C ASN A 320 6.16 16.62 7.54
N GLY A 321 5.29 15.61 7.56
CA GLY A 321 4.93 14.88 6.36
C GLY A 321 4.13 15.74 5.36
N ILE A 322 3.16 16.52 5.83
CA ILE A 322 2.41 17.44 4.97
C ILE A 322 3.30 18.56 4.45
N LYS A 323 4.17 19.13 5.29
CA LYS A 323 5.14 20.13 4.84
C LYS A 323 6.00 19.59 3.69
N SER A 324 6.55 18.38 3.84
CA SER A 324 7.35 17.72 2.80
C SER A 324 6.56 17.48 1.52
N PHE A 325 5.31 17.03 1.63
CA PHE A 325 4.44 16.81 0.48
C PHE A 325 4.11 18.12 -0.25
N ILE A 326 3.73 19.19 0.47
CA ILE A 326 3.38 20.49 -0.13
C ILE A 326 4.58 21.10 -0.84
N GLN A 327 5.78 21.04 -0.22
CA GLN A 327 6.99 21.53 -0.88
C GLN A 327 7.24 20.81 -2.19
N TRP A 328 7.20 19.46 -2.18
CA TRP A 328 7.34 18.66 -3.39
C TRP A 328 6.25 18.98 -4.43
N TYR A 329 5.00 19.17 -4.01
CA TYR A 329 3.90 19.47 -4.91
C TYR A 329 4.12 20.80 -5.65
N ILE A 330 4.53 21.84 -4.91
CA ILE A 330 4.83 23.17 -5.47
C ILE A 330 5.98 23.06 -6.48
N ASP A 331 7.05 22.38 -6.14
CA ASP A 331 8.26 22.23 -6.98
C ASP A 331 7.95 21.41 -8.24
N TYR A 332 7.27 20.27 -8.09
CA TYR A 332 6.97 19.36 -9.19
C TYR A 332 5.98 19.98 -10.20
N TYR A 333 4.89 20.58 -9.71
CA TYR A 333 3.88 21.22 -10.56
C TYR A 333 4.20 22.68 -10.88
N LYS A 334 5.34 23.22 -10.44
CA LYS A 334 5.78 24.62 -10.66
C LYS A 334 4.70 25.64 -10.27
N VAL A 335 4.06 25.41 -9.12
CA VAL A 335 2.97 26.25 -8.61
C VAL A 335 3.56 27.58 -8.11
N ARG A 336 3.01 28.70 -8.57
CA ARG A 336 3.31 30.03 -8.03
C ARG A 336 2.31 30.35 -6.92
N LEU A 337 2.77 30.36 -5.68
CA LEU A 337 1.95 30.87 -4.59
C LEU A 337 1.83 32.39 -4.75
N THR A 338 0.64 32.88 -5.05
CA THR A 338 0.33 34.31 -4.95
C THR A 338 0.26 34.66 -3.46
N LYS A 339 1.16 35.57 -3.04
CA LYS A 339 1.18 36.13 -1.67
C LYS A 339 -0.06 36.97 -1.41
#